data_4fea0b6184c6a4ce996561715917ffd1
#
_entry.id   4fea0b6184c6a4ce996561715917ffd1
#
_cell.length_a   1.000
_cell.length_b   1.000
_cell.length_c   1.000
_cell.angle_alpha   90.00
_cell.angle_beta   90.00
_cell.angle_gamma   90.00
#
_symmetry.space_group_name_H-M   'P 1'
#
loop_
_entity.id
_entity.type
_entity.pdbx_description
1 polymer ?
#
loop_
_entity_poly.entity_id
_entity_poly.type
_entity_poly.pdbx_seq_one_letter_code
_entity_poly.pdbx_strand_id
1 'polypeptide(L)'
;IAVDMMGGDDAPGIVLDAVKKAVEDFKDLEIILFGDKEQYHLNHDRIEFRHCSEKIEMEDEPVRAIKRKKDSSMVKMAEAVKSGEADGCVSAGNTGALMSAGLFIVGRIKGVSRPALVVTLPTIDGKGFVFLDVGANADAKPEHLLQFLFYKLNL
;
A
#
# COMPACT_ATOMS: atom_id res chain seq x y z
N ILE A 1 -7.35 2.41 -8.50
CA ILE A 1 -6.26 2.20 -7.53
C ILE A 1 -6.18 3.39 -6.58
N ALA A 2 -6.03 3.14 -5.27
CA ALA A 2 -5.80 4.17 -4.25
C ALA A 2 -4.30 4.39 -4.04
N VAL A 3 -3.84 5.66 -3.95
CA VAL A 3 -2.42 6.01 -3.82
C VAL A 3 -2.19 6.95 -2.65
N ASP A 4 -1.25 6.60 -1.79
CA ASP A 4 -0.74 7.45 -0.71
C ASP A 4 0.30 8.42 -1.28
N MET A 5 -0.09 9.70 -1.45
CA MET A 5 0.78 10.73 -1.99
C MET A 5 1.88 11.16 -1.02
N MET A 6 1.65 11.01 0.29
CA MET A 6 2.50 11.57 1.34
C MET A 6 3.58 10.60 1.82
N GLY A 7 3.49 9.31 1.43
CA GLY A 7 4.42 8.27 1.87
C GLY A 7 5.69 8.19 1.03
N GLY A 8 6.85 8.12 1.69
CA GLY A 8 8.17 7.97 1.08
C GLY A 8 9.09 9.19 1.28
N ASP A 9 10.39 8.97 1.08
CA ASP A 9 11.43 9.98 1.36
C ASP A 9 11.36 11.16 0.38
N ASP A 10 11.05 10.90 -0.89
CA ASP A 10 10.92 11.89 -1.94
C ASP A 10 9.46 12.29 -2.24
N ALA A 11 8.54 11.88 -1.36
CA ALA A 11 7.13 12.28 -1.46
C ALA A 11 6.96 13.78 -1.10
N PRO A 12 5.99 14.48 -1.69
CA PRO A 12 4.98 13.98 -2.63
C PRO A 12 5.37 14.09 -4.12
N GLY A 13 6.49 14.75 -4.44
CA GLY A 13 6.87 15.10 -5.82
C GLY A 13 6.95 13.88 -6.72
N ILE A 14 7.75 12.88 -6.33
CA ILE A 14 7.93 11.65 -7.11
C ILE A 14 6.62 10.87 -7.29
N VAL A 15 5.72 10.89 -6.29
CA VAL A 15 4.43 10.22 -6.39
C VAL A 15 3.52 10.92 -7.39
N LEU A 16 3.50 12.27 -7.40
CA LEU A 16 2.74 13.05 -8.38
C LEU A 16 3.20 12.77 -9.82
N ASP A 17 4.50 12.69 -10.05
CA ASP A 17 5.04 12.37 -11.37
C ASP A 17 4.72 10.92 -11.77
N ALA A 18 4.83 9.99 -10.83
CA ALA A 18 4.51 8.58 -11.04
C ALA A 18 3.03 8.35 -11.40
N VAL A 19 2.09 9.00 -10.70
CA VAL A 19 0.65 8.83 -11.00
C VAL A 19 0.27 9.44 -12.34
N LYS A 20 0.86 10.60 -12.74
CA LYS A 20 0.66 11.17 -14.08
C LYS A 20 1.12 10.20 -15.16
N LYS A 21 2.35 9.69 -15.02
CA LYS A 21 2.90 8.72 -15.96
C LYS A 21 2.07 7.44 -16.01
N ALA A 22 1.62 6.92 -14.87
CA ALA A 22 0.82 5.70 -14.82
C ALA A 22 -0.50 5.82 -15.61
N VAL A 23 -1.23 6.93 -15.47
CA VAL A 23 -2.47 7.14 -16.25
C VAL A 23 -2.22 7.42 -17.74
N GLU A 24 -1.03 7.89 -18.12
CA GLU A 24 -0.62 7.99 -19.52
C GLU A 24 -0.33 6.61 -20.13
N ASP A 25 0.40 5.77 -19.39
CA ASP A 25 0.83 4.43 -19.84
C ASP A 25 -0.33 3.42 -19.84
N PHE A 26 -1.28 3.52 -18.90
CA PHE A 26 -2.42 2.60 -18.73
C PHE A 26 -3.75 3.32 -18.94
N LYS A 27 -4.44 3.05 -20.05
CA LYS A 27 -5.62 3.83 -20.48
C LYS A 27 -6.89 3.57 -19.66
N ASP A 28 -6.99 2.42 -19.03
CA ASP A 28 -8.09 1.94 -18.17
C ASP A 28 -7.80 2.12 -16.66
N LEU A 29 -6.66 2.74 -16.31
CA LEU A 29 -6.31 3.03 -14.93
C LEU A 29 -6.99 4.32 -14.45
N GLU A 30 -7.70 4.22 -13.33
CA GLU A 30 -8.21 5.34 -12.54
C GLU A 30 -7.52 5.37 -11.18
N ILE A 31 -7.18 6.56 -10.69
CA ILE A 31 -6.45 6.74 -9.44
C ILE A 31 -7.25 7.62 -8.47
N ILE A 32 -7.35 7.18 -7.22
CA ILE A 32 -7.75 8.01 -6.08
C ILE A 32 -6.46 8.36 -5.33
N LEU A 33 -6.05 9.62 -5.42
CA LEU A 33 -4.82 10.14 -4.82
C LEU A 33 -5.15 10.81 -3.49
N PHE A 34 -4.56 10.32 -2.41
CA PHE A 34 -4.75 10.83 -1.06
C PHE A 34 -3.57 11.69 -0.62
N GLY A 35 -3.81 12.96 -0.27
CA GLY A 35 -2.75 13.87 0.15
C GLY A 35 -3.24 15.27 0.48
N ASP A 36 -2.30 16.20 0.68
CA ASP A 36 -2.60 17.57 1.05
C ASP A 36 -2.97 18.43 -0.17
N LYS A 37 -4.27 18.65 -0.37
CA LYS A 37 -4.80 19.51 -1.44
C LYS A 37 -4.50 21.00 -1.25
N GLU A 38 -4.16 21.43 -0.06
CA GLU A 38 -3.83 22.84 0.20
C GLU A 38 -2.44 23.19 -0.35
N GLN A 39 -1.54 22.21 -0.33
CA GLN A 39 -0.18 22.39 -0.82
C GLN A 39 0.00 21.96 -2.28
N TYR A 40 -0.80 21.00 -2.76
CA TYR A 40 -0.62 20.39 -4.08
C TYR A 40 -1.90 20.38 -4.89
N HIS A 41 -1.77 20.71 -6.17
CA HIS A 41 -2.88 20.72 -7.12
C HIS A 41 -2.57 19.77 -8.27
N LEU A 42 -3.52 18.88 -8.54
CA LEU A 42 -3.50 18.00 -9.70
C LEU A 42 -4.90 17.96 -10.29
N ASN A 43 -5.00 18.29 -11.57
CA ASN A 43 -6.25 18.20 -12.33
C ASN A 43 -6.05 17.24 -13.50
N HIS A 44 -6.74 16.11 -13.46
CA HIS A 44 -6.71 15.10 -14.52
C HIS A 44 -7.99 14.26 -14.44
N ASP A 45 -8.63 13.99 -15.57
CA ASP A 45 -9.95 13.33 -15.64
C ASP A 45 -10.01 11.94 -14.99
N ARG A 46 -8.89 11.23 -14.92
CA ARG A 46 -8.75 9.89 -14.34
C ARG A 46 -8.03 9.86 -12.99
N ILE A 47 -7.81 11.01 -12.38
CA ILE A 47 -7.19 11.12 -11.04
C ILE A 47 -8.11 11.94 -10.15
N GLU A 48 -8.78 11.27 -9.23
CA GLU A 48 -9.52 11.92 -8.16
C GLU A 48 -8.57 12.25 -7.01
N PHE A 49 -8.39 13.54 -6.70
CA PHE A 49 -7.53 13.94 -5.59
C PHE A 49 -8.37 14.20 -4.33
N ARG A 50 -8.15 13.43 -3.27
CA ARG A 50 -8.79 13.56 -1.96
C ARG A 50 -7.85 14.16 -0.93
N HIS A 51 -8.34 15.17 -0.19
CA HIS A 51 -7.57 15.84 0.84
C HIS A 51 -7.37 14.95 2.07
N CYS A 52 -6.15 14.99 2.62
CA CYS A 52 -5.75 14.41 3.89
C CYS A 52 -4.83 15.39 4.61
N SER A 53 -5.12 15.65 5.90
CA SER A 53 -4.37 16.64 6.69
C SER A 53 -3.19 16.05 7.48
N GLU A 54 -3.08 14.72 7.53
CA GLU A 54 -2.06 14.02 8.32
C GLU A 54 -1.18 13.13 7.44
N LYS A 55 0.06 12.93 7.90
CA LYS A 55 1.05 12.02 7.31
C LYS A 55 1.54 11.02 8.35
N ILE A 56 1.73 9.76 7.96
CA ILE A 56 2.46 8.77 8.75
C ILE A 56 3.93 8.85 8.34
N GLU A 57 4.80 9.15 9.33
CA GLU A 57 6.23 9.26 9.11
C GLU A 57 6.92 7.89 9.17
N MET A 58 8.15 7.79 8.65
CA MET A 58 8.90 6.52 8.61
C MET A 58 9.24 6.02 10.03
N GLU A 59 9.43 6.93 11.00
CA GLU A 59 9.76 6.65 12.39
C GLU A 59 8.54 6.41 13.27
N ASP A 60 7.33 6.62 12.78
CA ASP A 60 6.12 6.36 13.54
C ASP A 60 5.98 4.88 13.89
N GLU A 61 5.54 4.60 15.12
CA GLU A 61 5.19 3.23 15.50
C GLU A 61 3.93 2.79 14.71
N PRO A 62 4.01 1.71 13.91
CA PRO A 62 3.04 1.38 12.88
C PRO A 62 1.59 1.29 13.35
N VAL A 63 1.34 0.45 14.38
CA VAL A 63 -0.02 0.20 14.88
C VAL A 63 -0.62 1.44 15.55
N ARG A 64 0.23 2.20 16.26
CA ARG A 64 -0.19 3.43 16.94
C ARG A 64 -0.50 4.53 15.92
N ALA A 65 0.31 4.63 14.86
CA ALA A 65 0.13 5.62 13.82
C ALA A 65 -1.22 5.47 13.13
N ILE A 66 -1.57 4.27 12.63
CA ILE A 66 -2.85 4.04 11.96
C ILE A 66 -4.07 4.18 12.89
N LYS A 67 -3.89 4.00 14.22
CA LYS A 67 -4.96 4.21 15.19
C LYS A 67 -5.18 5.68 15.53
N ARG A 68 -4.14 6.51 15.52
CA ARG A 68 -4.20 7.92 15.93
C ARG A 68 -4.37 8.87 14.77
N LYS A 69 -3.61 8.68 13.69
CA LYS A 69 -3.62 9.55 12.51
C LYS A 69 -4.71 9.11 11.51
N LYS A 70 -5.96 9.32 11.91
CA LYS A 70 -7.14 8.85 11.15
C LYS A 70 -7.35 9.57 9.83
N ASP A 71 -6.85 10.80 9.73
CA ASP A 71 -6.91 11.60 8.51
C ASP A 71 -5.61 11.52 7.68
N SER A 72 -4.77 10.52 7.95
CA SER A 72 -3.58 10.30 7.14
C SER A 72 -3.91 9.70 5.78
N SER A 73 -3.12 10.08 4.77
CA SER A 73 -3.23 9.57 3.40
C SER A 73 -3.23 8.04 3.34
N MET A 74 -2.37 7.38 4.13
CA MET A 74 -2.31 5.91 4.20
C MET A 74 -3.56 5.28 4.80
N VAL A 75 -4.15 5.87 5.86
CA VAL A 75 -5.39 5.36 6.47
C VAL A 75 -6.56 5.54 5.49
N LYS A 76 -6.71 6.72 4.90
CA LYS A 76 -7.77 7.00 3.92
C LYS A 76 -7.67 6.13 2.67
N MET A 77 -6.46 5.90 2.18
CA MET A 77 -6.18 4.96 1.09
C MET A 77 -6.65 3.54 1.43
N ALA A 78 -6.35 3.04 2.62
CA ALA A 78 -6.78 1.71 3.07
C ALA A 78 -8.31 1.63 3.27
N GLU A 79 -8.95 2.71 3.74
CA GLU A 79 -10.40 2.80 3.85
C GLU A 79 -11.10 2.72 2.49
N ALA A 80 -10.53 3.35 1.44
CA ALA A 80 -11.06 3.27 0.08
C ALA A 80 -11.01 1.84 -0.49
N VAL A 81 -9.95 1.08 -0.19
CA VAL A 81 -9.90 -0.35 -0.55
C VAL A 81 -10.95 -1.16 0.22
N LYS A 82 -11.08 -0.92 1.52
CA LYS A 82 -12.06 -1.62 2.36
C LYS A 82 -13.50 -1.40 1.90
N SER A 83 -13.83 -0.18 1.48
CA SER A 83 -15.18 0.19 1.00
C SER A 83 -15.49 -0.33 -0.41
N GLY A 84 -14.46 -0.80 -1.14
CA GLY A 84 -14.58 -1.23 -2.53
C GLY A 84 -14.56 -0.07 -3.54
N GLU A 85 -14.18 1.13 -3.11
CA GLU A 85 -13.96 2.28 -4.01
C GLU A 85 -12.68 2.13 -4.83
N ALA A 86 -11.71 1.36 -4.33
CA ALA A 86 -10.49 1.02 -5.04
C ALA A 86 -10.20 -0.48 -4.96
N ASP A 87 -9.74 -1.06 -6.07
CA ASP A 87 -9.39 -2.49 -6.18
C ASP A 87 -8.08 -2.84 -5.48
N GLY A 88 -7.25 -1.85 -5.22
CA GLY A 88 -5.97 -2.01 -4.56
C GLY A 88 -5.36 -0.67 -4.15
N CYS A 89 -4.23 -0.72 -3.45
CA CYS A 89 -3.54 0.49 -3.00
C CYS A 89 -2.02 0.41 -3.15
N VAL A 90 -1.39 1.59 -3.24
CA VAL A 90 0.07 1.76 -3.35
C VAL A 90 0.54 2.84 -2.38
N SER A 91 1.58 2.53 -1.63
CA SER A 91 2.30 3.49 -0.78
C SER A 91 3.80 3.19 -0.79
N ALA A 92 4.62 4.23 -0.82
CA ALA A 92 6.07 4.15 -0.65
C ALA A 92 6.49 4.55 0.79
N GLY A 93 5.52 4.70 1.70
CA GLY A 93 5.76 5.10 3.08
C GLY A 93 6.14 3.95 4.01
N ASN A 94 5.86 4.15 5.30
CA ASN A 94 6.17 3.21 6.37
C ASN A 94 5.55 1.82 6.13
N THR A 95 6.40 0.83 5.82
CA THR A 95 5.97 -0.54 5.48
C THR A 95 5.20 -1.22 6.60
N GLY A 96 5.60 -1.01 7.86
CA GLY A 96 4.89 -1.56 9.02
C GLY A 96 3.49 -0.96 9.18
N ALA A 97 3.35 0.35 8.91
CA ALA A 97 2.07 1.03 8.94
C ALA A 97 1.16 0.56 7.79
N LEU A 98 1.70 0.37 6.58
CA LEU A 98 0.95 -0.17 5.44
C LEU A 98 0.45 -1.59 5.74
N MET A 99 1.32 -2.46 6.27
CA MET A 99 0.90 -3.79 6.74
C MET A 99 -0.18 -3.73 7.81
N SER A 100 -0.01 -2.84 8.79
CA SER A 100 -0.98 -2.66 9.87
C SER A 100 -2.32 -2.13 9.34
N ALA A 101 -2.30 -1.23 8.37
CA ALA A 101 -3.50 -0.75 7.69
C ALA A 101 -4.20 -1.89 6.91
N GLY A 102 -3.45 -2.70 6.18
CA GLY A 102 -3.95 -3.90 5.52
C GLY A 102 -4.62 -4.85 6.52
N LEU A 103 -3.97 -5.12 7.65
CA LEU A 103 -4.46 -6.05 8.67
C LEU A 103 -5.70 -5.53 9.41
N PHE A 104 -5.69 -4.27 9.85
CA PHE A 104 -6.70 -3.74 10.78
C PHE A 104 -7.81 -2.93 10.10
N ILE A 105 -7.57 -2.39 8.90
CA ILE A 105 -8.56 -1.61 8.15
C ILE A 105 -9.16 -2.48 7.04
N VAL A 106 -8.35 -2.96 6.09
CA VAL A 106 -8.84 -3.78 4.96
C VAL A 106 -9.34 -5.13 5.48
N GLY A 107 -8.55 -5.78 6.31
CA GLY A 107 -8.87 -7.08 6.90
C GLY A 107 -8.12 -8.24 6.23
N ARG A 108 -8.16 -9.40 6.87
CA ARG A 108 -7.49 -10.62 6.39
C ARG A 108 -8.44 -11.44 5.50
N ILE A 109 -7.86 -12.11 4.52
CA ILE A 109 -8.56 -13.16 3.79
C ILE A 109 -9.00 -14.27 4.76
N LYS A 110 -10.20 -14.79 4.58
CA LYS A 110 -10.74 -15.84 5.45
C LYS A 110 -9.82 -17.08 5.44
N GLY A 111 -9.48 -17.56 6.63
CA GLY A 111 -8.57 -18.70 6.80
C GLY A 111 -7.09 -18.32 6.91
N VAL A 112 -6.73 -17.07 6.69
CA VAL A 112 -5.37 -16.56 6.82
C VAL A 112 -5.14 -16.01 8.21
N SER A 113 -4.18 -16.59 8.94
CA SER A 113 -3.87 -16.15 10.31
C SER A 113 -2.90 -14.97 10.36
N ARG A 114 -1.95 -14.90 9.41
CA ARG A 114 -0.97 -13.81 9.32
C ARG A 114 -0.72 -13.39 7.88
N PRO A 115 -0.63 -12.08 7.59
CA PRO A 115 -0.16 -11.58 6.31
C PRO A 115 1.34 -11.83 6.17
N ALA A 116 1.82 -11.88 4.93
CA ALA A 116 3.23 -11.95 4.59
C ALA A 116 3.58 -10.89 3.56
N LEU A 117 4.82 -10.39 3.61
CA LEU A 117 5.37 -9.56 2.55
C LEU A 117 5.93 -10.47 1.45
N VAL A 118 5.47 -10.23 0.23
CA VAL A 118 5.84 -11.00 -0.96
C VAL A 118 6.63 -10.11 -1.89
N VAL A 119 7.77 -10.58 -2.36
CA VAL A 119 8.56 -9.91 -3.40
C VAL A 119 8.93 -10.89 -4.50
N THR A 120 9.00 -10.41 -5.73
CA THR A 120 9.61 -11.15 -6.84
C THR A 120 11.01 -10.62 -7.06
N LEU A 121 12.01 -11.46 -6.82
CA LEU A 121 13.42 -11.13 -7.03
C LEU A 121 13.90 -11.66 -8.39
N PRO A 122 14.77 -10.93 -9.11
CA PRO A 122 15.27 -11.36 -10.40
C PRO A 122 16.20 -12.57 -10.26
N THR A 123 16.12 -13.50 -11.21
CA THR A 123 17.11 -14.57 -11.41
C THR A 123 18.03 -14.25 -12.58
N ILE A 124 19.18 -14.95 -12.67
CA ILE A 124 20.13 -14.75 -13.77
C ILE A 124 19.50 -15.03 -15.14
N ASP A 125 18.55 -15.98 -15.22
CA ASP A 125 17.80 -16.31 -16.43
C ASP A 125 16.62 -15.36 -16.73
N GLY A 126 16.44 -14.32 -15.91
CA GLY A 126 15.42 -13.29 -16.10
C GLY A 126 13.99 -13.66 -15.71
N LYS A 127 13.73 -14.89 -15.22
CA LYS A 127 12.37 -15.33 -14.88
C LYS A 127 11.88 -14.80 -13.53
N GLY A 128 12.79 -14.60 -12.59
CA GLY A 128 12.48 -14.21 -11.22
C GLY A 128 12.04 -15.38 -10.34
N PHE A 129 12.06 -15.18 -9.03
CA PHE A 129 11.50 -16.09 -8.04
C PHE A 129 10.74 -15.31 -6.97
N VAL A 130 9.70 -15.93 -6.44
CA VAL A 130 8.87 -15.35 -5.37
C VAL A 130 9.51 -15.69 -4.03
N PHE A 131 9.76 -14.65 -3.23
CA PHE A 131 10.29 -14.76 -1.88
C PHE A 131 9.25 -14.30 -0.85
N LEU A 132 8.96 -15.15 0.12
CA LEU A 132 8.04 -14.94 1.24
C LEU A 132 8.72 -15.44 2.51
N ASP A 133 8.65 -14.84 3.61
CA ASP A 133 8.18 -13.53 4.01
C ASP A 133 9.39 -12.60 4.16
N VAL A 134 9.34 -11.37 3.65
CA VAL A 134 10.48 -10.46 3.74
C VAL A 134 10.35 -9.49 4.92
N GLY A 135 10.20 -10.05 6.13
CA GLY A 135 10.29 -9.30 7.38
C GLY A 135 8.96 -8.85 7.98
N ALA A 136 7.82 -9.36 7.49
CA ALA A 136 6.53 -9.09 8.13
C ALA A 136 6.36 -9.82 9.47
N ASN A 137 6.98 -10.99 9.61
CA ASN A 137 6.85 -11.85 10.78
C ASN A 137 8.22 -12.25 11.32
N ALA A 138 8.61 -11.69 12.48
CA ALA A 138 9.85 -12.07 13.16
C ALA A 138 9.81 -13.52 13.68
N ASP A 139 8.64 -13.97 14.18
CA ASP A 139 8.42 -15.30 14.75
C ASP A 139 7.37 -16.07 13.94
N ALA A 140 7.78 -16.62 12.79
CA ALA A 140 6.90 -17.46 11.99
C ALA A 140 6.82 -18.88 12.57
N LYS A 141 5.59 -19.35 12.79
CA LYS A 141 5.33 -20.75 13.19
C LYS A 141 5.21 -21.65 11.95
N PRO A 142 5.36 -22.99 12.09
CA PRO A 142 5.23 -23.93 10.96
C PRO A 142 3.91 -23.77 10.17
N GLU A 143 2.80 -23.57 10.87
CA GLU A 143 1.50 -23.32 10.23
C GLU A 143 1.45 -22.04 9.41
N HIS A 144 2.24 -20.99 9.78
CA HIS A 144 2.34 -19.77 8.99
C HIS A 144 3.10 -20.02 7.69
N LEU A 145 4.20 -20.79 7.73
CA LEU A 145 4.97 -21.15 6.54
C LEU A 145 4.12 -21.94 5.53
N LEU A 146 3.29 -22.85 6.03
CA LEU A 146 2.33 -23.57 5.19
C LEU A 146 1.31 -22.61 4.54
N GLN A 147 0.78 -21.64 5.28
CA GLN A 147 -0.11 -20.62 4.74
C GLN A 147 0.58 -19.73 3.68
N PHE A 148 1.82 -19.32 3.91
CA PHE A 148 2.59 -18.54 2.93
C PHE A 148 2.79 -19.30 1.62
N LEU A 149 2.98 -20.62 1.68
CA LEU A 149 3.04 -21.47 0.47
C LEU A 149 1.73 -21.46 -0.31
N PHE A 150 0.58 -21.53 0.38
CA PHE A 150 -0.73 -21.46 -0.26
C PHE A 150 -0.99 -20.11 -0.95
N TYR A 151 -0.48 -19.00 -0.41
CA TYR A 151 -0.56 -17.69 -1.10
C TYR A 151 0.09 -17.73 -2.48
N LYS A 152 1.29 -18.33 -2.57
CA LYS A 152 2.01 -18.45 -3.84
C LYS A 152 1.26 -19.24 -4.90
N LEU A 153 0.43 -20.20 -4.49
CA LEU A 153 -0.30 -21.07 -5.43
C LEU A 153 -1.59 -20.43 -5.96
N ASN A 154 -2.03 -19.29 -5.37
CA ASN A 154 -3.27 -18.59 -5.73
C ASN A 154 -3.02 -17.15 -6.25
N LEU A 155 -1.77 -16.74 -6.41
CA LEU A 155 -1.32 -15.53 -7.07
C LEU A 155 -0.82 -15.86 -8.48
#